data_d0ed05635c1ef55f6e3e882df788989c
#
_entry.id   d0ed05635c1ef55f6e3e882df788989c
#
_cell.length_a   1.000
_cell.length_b   1.000
_cell.length_c   1.000
_cell.angle_alpha   90.00
_cell.angle_beta   90.00
_cell.angle_gamma   90.00
#
_symmetry.space_group_name_H-M   'P 1'
#
loop_
_entity.id
_entity.type
_entity.pdbx_description
1 polymer ?
#
loop_
_entity_poly.entity_id
_entity_poly.type
_entity_poly.pdbx_seq_one_letter_code
_entity_poly.pdbx_strand_id
1 'polypeptide(L)'
;MTRKAQTYLTRIKAAGNIYDLQGIEIAFKQDSTLGWDDISHLCKAADEKRYTLTNSEDTIRLKNLLFFRVKAEMDAYHDMSRAPESNTAEEIERQRARFCSVWQVLEEAELVDEYDAWKCAGGGAK
;
A
#
# COMPACT_ATOMS: atom_id res chain seq x y z
N MET A 1 11.81 -21.23 23.01
CA MET A 1 12.29 -20.70 21.72
C MET A 1 13.82 -20.69 21.73
N THR A 2 14.45 -21.14 20.65
CA THR A 2 15.91 -21.17 20.53
C THR A 2 16.48 -19.75 20.44
N ARG A 3 17.78 -19.61 20.69
CA ARG A 3 18.47 -18.32 20.59
C ARG A 3 18.36 -17.74 19.17
N LYS A 4 18.45 -18.60 18.15
CA LYS A 4 18.36 -18.20 16.76
C LYS A 4 16.96 -17.66 16.43
N ALA A 5 15.92 -18.34 16.93
CA ALA A 5 14.54 -17.86 16.77
C ALA A 5 14.33 -16.52 17.48
N GLN A 6 14.93 -16.32 18.65
CA GLN A 6 14.89 -15.03 19.36
C GLN A 6 15.52 -13.92 18.53
N THR A 7 16.62 -14.22 17.83
CA THR A 7 17.27 -13.25 16.95
C THR A 7 16.34 -12.84 15.81
N TYR A 8 15.66 -13.79 15.17
CA TYR A 8 14.67 -13.49 14.13
C TYR A 8 13.50 -12.67 14.70
N LEU A 9 13.00 -13.04 15.87
CA LEU A 9 11.92 -12.31 16.52
C LEU A 9 12.29 -10.84 16.76
N THR A 10 13.49 -10.58 17.23
CA THR A 10 14.00 -9.23 17.43
C THR A 10 14.03 -8.45 16.11
N ARG A 11 14.48 -9.10 15.04
CA ARG A 11 14.52 -8.49 13.71
C ARG A 11 13.12 -8.19 13.18
N ILE A 12 12.15 -9.08 13.41
CA ILE A 12 10.75 -8.85 13.04
C ILE A 12 10.21 -7.61 13.75
N LYS A 13 10.43 -7.51 15.04
CA LYS A 13 9.97 -6.36 15.84
C LYS A 13 10.61 -5.04 15.39
N ALA A 14 11.84 -5.10 14.92
CA ALA A 14 12.59 -3.93 14.47
C ALA A 14 12.32 -3.56 13.01
N ALA A 15 11.60 -4.38 12.24
CA ALA A 15 11.31 -4.11 10.84
C ALA A 15 10.52 -2.81 10.69
N GLY A 16 11.00 -1.91 9.84
CA GLY A 16 10.39 -0.60 9.63
C GLY A 16 9.43 -0.54 8.45
N ASN A 17 9.41 -1.57 7.60
CA ASN A 17 8.55 -1.61 6.43
C ASN A 17 8.29 -3.06 6.00
N ILE A 18 7.35 -3.23 5.07
CA ILE A 18 6.92 -4.55 4.59
C ILE A 18 8.07 -5.28 3.86
N TYR A 19 8.94 -4.57 3.15
CA TYR A 19 10.06 -5.19 2.43
C TYR A 19 11.05 -5.83 3.39
N ASP A 20 11.41 -5.13 4.47
CA ASP A 20 12.30 -5.66 5.49
C ASP A 20 11.69 -6.90 6.13
N LEU A 21 10.38 -6.84 6.44
CA LEU A 21 9.67 -7.96 7.02
C LEU A 21 9.65 -9.18 6.09
N GLN A 22 9.40 -8.97 4.79
CA GLN A 22 9.44 -10.05 3.80
C GLN A 22 10.79 -10.73 3.74
N GLY A 23 11.88 -9.95 3.76
CA GLY A 23 13.25 -10.49 3.76
C GLY A 23 13.50 -11.38 4.98
N ILE A 24 13.03 -10.95 6.15
CA ILE A 24 13.16 -11.72 7.38
C ILE A 24 12.33 -13.01 7.30
N GLU A 25 11.11 -12.95 6.78
CA GLU A 25 10.25 -14.12 6.61
C GLU A 25 10.89 -15.17 5.69
N ILE A 26 11.45 -14.74 4.57
CA ILE A 26 12.13 -15.64 3.64
C ILE A 26 13.31 -16.30 4.36
N ALA A 27 14.08 -15.52 5.10
CA ALA A 27 15.27 -16.03 5.81
C ALA A 27 14.92 -17.11 6.83
N PHE A 28 13.93 -16.87 7.71
CA PHE A 28 13.62 -17.86 8.73
C PHE A 28 12.87 -19.09 8.17
N LYS A 29 12.06 -18.92 7.13
CA LYS A 29 11.36 -20.04 6.49
C LYS A 29 12.31 -20.98 5.76
N GLN A 30 13.44 -20.48 5.30
CA GLN A 30 14.48 -21.26 4.62
C GLN A 30 15.54 -21.79 5.57
N ASP A 31 15.49 -21.44 6.85
CA ASP A 31 16.47 -21.83 7.84
C ASP A 31 16.17 -23.25 8.36
N SER A 32 16.92 -24.21 7.88
CA SER A 32 16.75 -25.62 8.25
C SER A 32 17.10 -25.93 9.70
N THR A 33 17.75 -25.00 10.40
CA THR A 33 18.12 -25.19 11.81
C THR A 33 17.00 -24.83 12.79
N LEU A 34 15.91 -24.22 12.31
CA LEU A 34 14.74 -23.90 13.13
C LEU A 34 13.78 -25.07 13.18
N GLY A 35 13.23 -25.34 14.38
CA GLY A 35 12.17 -26.33 14.54
C GLY A 35 10.83 -25.78 14.08
N TRP A 36 9.86 -26.69 13.90
CA TRP A 36 8.51 -26.33 13.48
C TRP A 36 7.84 -25.33 14.44
N ASP A 37 8.00 -25.53 15.74
CA ASP A 37 7.41 -24.64 16.75
C ASP A 37 7.98 -23.24 16.64
N ASP A 38 9.28 -23.11 16.43
CA ASP A 38 9.94 -21.82 16.28
C ASP A 38 9.45 -21.10 15.03
N ILE A 39 9.35 -21.81 13.90
CA ILE A 39 8.82 -21.24 12.66
C ILE A 39 7.38 -20.77 12.84
N SER A 40 6.56 -21.56 13.52
CA SER A 40 5.16 -21.22 13.79
C SER A 40 5.05 -19.93 14.60
N HIS A 41 5.85 -19.79 15.67
CA HIS A 41 5.89 -18.56 16.47
C HIS A 41 6.36 -17.35 15.66
N LEU A 42 7.37 -17.53 14.83
CA LEU A 42 7.90 -16.46 13.98
C LEU A 42 6.88 -16.02 12.92
N CYS A 43 6.17 -16.97 12.32
CA CYS A 43 5.10 -16.66 11.36
C CYS A 43 4.00 -15.82 12.02
N LYS A 44 3.59 -16.17 13.21
CA LYS A 44 2.58 -15.42 13.97
C LYS A 44 3.06 -14.00 14.26
N ALA A 45 4.30 -13.87 14.73
CA ALA A 45 4.89 -12.55 15.01
C ALA A 45 5.01 -11.70 13.73
N ALA A 46 5.38 -12.32 12.61
CA ALA A 46 5.45 -11.63 11.32
C ALA A 46 4.09 -11.14 10.85
N ASP A 47 3.04 -11.96 11.02
CA ASP A 47 1.68 -11.56 10.66
C ASP A 47 1.18 -10.39 11.52
N GLU A 48 1.45 -10.41 12.81
CA GLU A 48 1.12 -9.31 13.72
C GLU A 48 1.85 -8.03 13.32
N LYS A 49 3.14 -8.14 12.97
CA LYS A 49 3.94 -6.99 12.53
C LYS A 49 3.44 -6.44 11.20
N ARG A 50 3.08 -7.32 10.28
CA ARG A 50 2.51 -6.92 8.97
C ARG A 50 1.23 -6.12 9.18
N TYR A 51 0.36 -6.58 10.07
CA TYR A 51 -0.86 -5.87 10.41
C TYR A 51 -0.54 -4.46 10.96
N THR A 52 0.40 -4.38 11.90
CA THR A 52 0.83 -3.10 12.49
C THR A 52 1.39 -2.15 11.43
N LEU A 53 2.27 -2.64 10.55
CA LEU A 53 2.87 -1.82 9.49
C LEU A 53 1.82 -1.34 8.48
N THR A 54 0.88 -2.21 8.12
CA THR A 54 -0.19 -1.87 7.16
C THR A 54 -1.15 -0.84 7.73
N ASN A 55 -1.40 -0.88 9.04
CA ASN A 55 -2.34 0.01 9.72
C ASN A 55 -1.64 1.13 10.50
N SER A 56 -0.34 1.35 10.28
CA SER A 56 0.37 2.45 10.93
C SER A 56 -0.18 3.79 10.45
N GLU A 57 -0.04 4.81 11.30
CA GLU A 57 -0.49 6.17 11.02
C GLU A 57 0.15 6.72 9.73
N ASP A 58 1.44 6.45 9.53
CA ASP A 58 2.16 6.87 8.33
C ASP A 58 1.63 6.19 7.08
N THR A 59 1.33 4.89 7.16
CA THR A 59 0.76 4.14 6.04
C THR A 59 -0.62 4.69 5.67
N ILE A 60 -1.47 4.96 6.66
CA ILE A 60 -2.80 5.54 6.44
C ILE A 60 -2.67 6.91 5.78
N ARG A 61 -1.75 7.73 6.25
CA ARG A 61 -1.48 9.06 5.68
C ARG A 61 -1.06 8.98 4.22
N LEU A 62 -0.13 8.08 3.89
CA LEU A 62 0.35 7.89 2.53
C LEU A 62 -0.76 7.39 1.60
N LYS A 63 -1.59 6.46 2.07
CA LYS A 63 -2.75 5.99 1.31
C LYS A 63 -3.72 7.14 1.03
N ASN A 64 -4.01 7.95 2.04
CA ASN A 64 -4.91 9.10 1.88
C ASN A 64 -4.35 10.10 0.87
N LEU A 65 -3.07 10.41 0.91
CA LEU A 65 -2.43 11.30 -0.06
C LEU A 65 -2.57 10.75 -1.49
N LEU A 66 -2.34 9.46 -1.67
CA LEU A 66 -2.50 8.81 -2.97
C LEU A 66 -3.95 8.90 -3.43
N PHE A 67 -4.91 8.57 -2.56
CA PHE A 67 -6.34 8.61 -2.87
C PHE A 67 -6.80 10.01 -3.26
N PHE A 68 -6.37 11.04 -2.53
CA PHE A 68 -6.66 12.43 -2.88
C PHE A 68 -6.10 12.79 -4.26
N ARG A 69 -4.88 12.32 -4.55
CA ARG A 69 -4.25 12.59 -5.85
C ARG A 69 -5.02 11.93 -6.99
N VAL A 70 -5.41 10.67 -6.82
CA VAL A 70 -6.20 9.94 -7.82
C VAL A 70 -7.53 10.65 -8.07
N LYS A 71 -8.22 11.02 -6.99
CA LYS A 71 -9.51 11.73 -7.10
C LYS A 71 -9.34 13.07 -7.81
N ALA A 72 -8.31 13.84 -7.47
CA ALA A 72 -8.07 15.14 -8.08
C ALA A 72 -7.81 15.02 -9.59
N GLU A 73 -7.00 14.05 -10.01
CA GLU A 73 -6.70 13.84 -11.42
C GLU A 73 -7.92 13.33 -12.19
N MET A 74 -8.74 12.47 -11.57
CA MET A 74 -9.98 11.98 -12.17
C MET A 74 -10.98 13.10 -12.34
N ASP A 75 -11.20 13.92 -11.30
CA ASP A 75 -12.14 15.04 -11.34
C ASP A 75 -11.70 16.07 -12.39
N ALA A 76 -10.43 16.37 -12.48
CA ALA A 76 -9.89 17.28 -13.49
C ALA A 76 -10.15 16.75 -14.90
N TYR A 77 -9.93 15.45 -15.13
CA TYR A 77 -10.22 14.85 -16.43
C TYR A 77 -11.70 14.95 -16.79
N HIS A 78 -12.59 14.64 -15.85
CA HIS A 78 -14.04 14.72 -16.08
C HIS A 78 -14.49 16.16 -16.35
N ASP A 79 -13.97 17.12 -15.59
CA ASP A 79 -14.32 18.53 -15.77
C ASP A 79 -13.85 19.05 -17.14
N MET A 80 -12.66 18.71 -17.56
CA MET A 80 -12.14 19.10 -18.87
C MET A 80 -12.92 18.45 -20.00
N SER A 81 -13.34 17.19 -19.82
CA SER A 81 -14.14 16.47 -20.83
C SER A 81 -15.53 17.03 -20.99
N ARG A 82 -16.08 17.66 -19.95
CA ARG A 82 -17.42 18.30 -19.98
C ARG A 82 -17.40 19.68 -20.61
N ALA A 83 -16.24 20.29 -20.75
CA ALA A 83 -16.07 21.63 -21.29
C ALA A 83 -15.08 21.62 -22.47
N PRO A 84 -15.40 20.89 -23.57
CA PRO A 84 -14.48 20.78 -24.72
C PRO A 84 -14.22 22.10 -25.43
N GLU A 85 -15.09 23.08 -25.31
CA GLU A 85 -14.90 24.40 -25.87
C GLU A 85 -13.85 25.23 -25.11
N SER A 86 -13.58 24.89 -23.85
CA SER A 86 -12.59 25.56 -23.01
C SER A 86 -11.23 24.86 -22.98
N ASN A 87 -11.17 23.63 -23.50
CA ASN A 87 -9.96 22.81 -23.44
C ASN A 87 -9.72 22.16 -24.81
N THR A 88 -8.47 22.13 -25.24
CA THR A 88 -8.11 21.45 -26.48
C THR A 88 -8.14 19.94 -26.28
N ALA A 89 -8.27 19.19 -27.38
CA ALA A 89 -8.21 17.72 -27.35
C ALA A 89 -6.88 17.24 -26.79
N GLU A 90 -5.80 17.97 -27.07
CA GLU A 90 -4.46 17.68 -26.56
C GLU A 90 -4.36 17.84 -25.05
N GLU A 91 -4.96 18.90 -24.52
CA GLU A 91 -4.99 19.13 -23.08
C GLU A 91 -5.78 18.07 -22.34
N ILE A 92 -6.93 17.66 -22.89
CA ILE A 92 -7.77 16.60 -22.34
C ILE A 92 -7.01 15.27 -22.33
N GLU A 93 -6.31 14.96 -23.41
CA GLU A 93 -5.53 13.73 -23.51
C GLU A 93 -4.36 13.71 -22.52
N ARG A 94 -3.69 14.83 -22.30
CA ARG A 94 -2.65 14.94 -21.28
C ARG A 94 -3.20 14.68 -19.87
N GLN A 95 -4.38 15.22 -19.60
CA GLN A 95 -5.01 15.01 -18.28
C GLN A 95 -5.44 13.54 -18.11
N ARG A 96 -5.94 12.94 -19.19
CA ARG A 96 -6.24 11.50 -19.20
C ARG A 96 -5.01 10.67 -18.89
N ALA A 97 -3.88 10.98 -19.50
CA ALA A 97 -2.63 10.29 -19.23
C ALA A 97 -2.19 10.41 -17.77
N ARG A 98 -2.35 11.58 -17.16
CA ARG A 98 -2.05 11.80 -15.73
C ARG A 98 -2.93 10.94 -14.85
N PHE A 99 -4.23 10.93 -15.12
CA PHE A 99 -5.18 10.11 -14.38
C PHE A 99 -4.84 8.62 -14.52
N CYS A 100 -4.58 8.15 -15.73
CA CYS A 100 -4.22 6.75 -15.98
C CYS A 100 -2.95 6.35 -15.23
N SER A 101 -1.95 7.23 -15.15
CA SER A 101 -0.70 6.96 -14.43
C SER A 101 -0.93 6.75 -12.94
N VAL A 102 -1.72 7.61 -12.29
CA VAL A 102 -1.99 7.46 -10.85
C VAL A 102 -2.92 6.28 -10.59
N TRP A 103 -3.86 6.01 -11.48
CA TRP A 103 -4.74 4.85 -11.39
C TRP A 103 -3.95 3.55 -11.47
N GLN A 104 -2.95 3.50 -12.36
CA GLN A 104 -2.08 2.33 -12.48
C GLN A 104 -1.34 2.04 -11.16
N VAL A 105 -0.93 3.08 -10.43
CA VAL A 105 -0.32 2.89 -9.11
C VAL A 105 -1.29 2.21 -8.15
N LEU A 106 -2.57 2.59 -8.16
CA LEU A 106 -3.59 1.92 -7.34
C LEU A 106 -3.74 0.45 -7.70
N GLU A 107 -3.77 0.14 -9.00
CA GLU A 107 -3.92 -1.24 -9.47
C GLU A 107 -2.71 -2.09 -9.07
N GLU A 108 -1.50 -1.58 -9.28
CA GLU A 108 -0.27 -2.29 -8.93
C GLU A 108 -0.12 -2.50 -7.42
N ALA A 109 -0.60 -1.57 -6.62
CA ALA A 109 -0.59 -1.67 -5.16
C ALA A 109 -1.77 -2.46 -4.60
N GLU A 110 -2.70 -2.90 -5.46
CA GLU A 110 -3.93 -3.61 -5.06
C GLU A 110 -4.80 -2.79 -4.11
N LEU A 111 -4.90 -1.48 -4.35
CA LEU A 111 -5.63 -0.54 -3.50
C LEU A 111 -6.95 -0.05 -4.11
N VAL A 112 -7.37 -0.58 -5.25
CA VAL A 112 -8.57 -0.10 -5.95
C VAL A 112 -9.81 -0.22 -5.07
N ASP A 113 -9.99 -1.37 -4.41
CA ASP A 113 -11.16 -1.60 -3.55
C ASP A 113 -11.15 -0.67 -2.34
N GLU A 114 -9.99 -0.45 -1.73
CA GLU A 114 -9.84 0.49 -0.62
C GLU A 114 -10.13 1.92 -1.07
N TYR A 115 -9.69 2.30 -2.26
CA TYR A 115 -9.97 3.61 -2.83
C TYR A 115 -11.46 3.82 -3.04
N ASP A 116 -12.16 2.83 -3.60
CA ASP A 116 -13.60 2.90 -3.81
C ASP A 116 -14.35 3.05 -2.48
N ALA A 117 -13.95 2.29 -1.46
CA ALA A 117 -14.54 2.39 -0.13
C ALA A 117 -14.28 3.77 0.50
N TRP A 118 -13.06 4.29 0.36
CA TRP A 118 -12.69 5.62 0.84
C TRP A 118 -13.54 6.72 0.17
N LYS A 119 -13.72 6.62 -1.12
CA LYS A 119 -14.50 7.56 -1.91
C LYS A 119 -15.98 7.52 -1.50
N CYS A 120 -16.55 6.33 -1.34
CA CYS A 120 -17.95 6.14 -0.92
C CYS A 120 -18.20 6.61 0.50
N ALA A 121 -17.18 6.56 1.37
CA ALA A 121 -17.26 7.05 2.75
C ALA A 121 -17.15 8.59 2.85
N GLY A 122 -17.11 9.30 1.71
CA GLY A 122 -16.98 10.74 1.68
C GLY A 122 -15.55 11.24 1.66
N GLY A 123 -14.59 10.37 1.37
CA GLY A 123 -13.18 10.74 1.26
C GLY A 123 -12.99 11.81 0.18
N GLY A 124 -12.26 12.87 0.49
CA GLY A 124 -12.06 13.99 -0.42
C GLY A 124 -13.27 14.94 -0.54
N ALA A 125 -14.36 14.66 0.12
CA ALA A 125 -15.50 15.58 0.20
C ALA A 125 -15.22 16.66 1.24
N LYS A 126 -15.58 17.86 0.90
CA LYS A 126 -15.44 19.00 1.81
C LYS A 126 -16.60 19.93 1.62
#